data_d1f6bf2fe12395b7d0360f9d04f46c88
#
_entry.id   d1f6bf2fe12395b7d0360f9d04f46c88
#
_cell.length_a   1.000
_cell.length_b   1.000
_cell.length_c   1.000
_cell.angle_alpha   90.00
_cell.angle_beta   90.00
_cell.angle_gamma   90.00
#
_symmetry.space_group_name_H-M   'P 1'
#
loop_
_entity.id
_entity.type
_entity.pdbx_description
1 polymer ?
#
loop_
_entity_poly.entity_id
_entity_poly.type
_entity_poly.pdbx_seq_one_letter_code
_entity_poly.pdbx_strand_id
1 'polypeptide(L)'
;MAGTIKEIAEKAGVSRGTVDRALNNRGRINPEVAEKIKTIAKEMNYVPKKKKMAKEEPIKLGVVTQLAKSSFMIPIRSGLQAVIGDLKKRNIDCFLEEIDGVDEAAQLQALERLLELGVKGIAIMPVDSVAIREKINQLTEQGIKVITFNSDIVGSKRQCFVGMDNFKSGKTAAGLLGMLTKGEGDVLAITGYFGNSVNSLRVAGFVEELKQSFPQLKLTGEIGRAHV
;
A
#
# COMPACT_ATOMS: atom_id res chain seq x y z
N MET A 1 -43.64 -13.75 21.29
CA MET A 1 -42.66 -14.43 20.44
C MET A 1 -42.59 -13.69 19.10
N ALA A 2 -41.41 -13.49 18.52
CA ALA A 2 -41.32 -12.85 17.21
C ALA A 2 -41.85 -13.81 16.12
N GLY A 3 -42.67 -13.30 15.21
CA GLY A 3 -43.25 -14.09 14.14
C GLY A 3 -42.19 -14.65 13.17
N THR A 4 -42.57 -15.70 12.43
CA THR A 4 -41.72 -16.35 11.43
C THR A 4 -42.26 -16.10 10.01
N ILE A 5 -41.37 -16.20 8.97
CA ILE A 5 -41.80 -16.11 7.57
C ILE A 5 -42.92 -17.12 7.24
N LYS A 6 -42.90 -18.28 7.90
CA LYS A 6 -43.93 -19.30 7.73
C LYS A 6 -45.30 -18.81 8.21
N GLU A 7 -45.37 -18.28 9.40
CA GLU A 7 -46.63 -17.77 10.01
C GLU A 7 -47.15 -16.53 9.27
N ILE A 8 -46.25 -15.65 8.78
CA ILE A 8 -46.64 -14.51 7.94
C ILE A 8 -47.23 -15.00 6.61
N ALA A 9 -46.64 -16.02 6.00
CA ALA A 9 -47.14 -16.61 4.75
C ALA A 9 -48.53 -17.23 4.93
N GLU A 10 -48.74 -17.96 6.02
CA GLU A 10 -50.06 -18.56 6.39
C GLU A 10 -51.13 -17.48 6.62
N LYS A 11 -50.81 -16.43 7.40
CA LYS A 11 -51.72 -15.30 7.66
C LYS A 11 -52.04 -14.47 6.42
N ALA A 12 -51.08 -14.27 5.54
CA ALA A 12 -51.25 -13.50 4.30
C ALA A 12 -51.92 -14.30 3.19
N GLY A 13 -51.96 -15.65 3.29
CA GLY A 13 -52.50 -16.54 2.25
C GLY A 13 -51.60 -16.66 1.03
N VAL A 14 -50.27 -16.57 1.20
CA VAL A 14 -49.28 -16.56 0.13
C VAL A 14 -48.11 -17.54 0.39
N SER A 15 -47.29 -17.78 -0.61
CA SER A 15 -46.08 -18.61 -0.43
C SER A 15 -45.01 -17.90 0.40
N ARG A 16 -44.16 -18.69 1.09
CA ARG A 16 -42.98 -18.14 1.80
C ARG A 16 -42.04 -17.32 0.89
N GLY A 17 -41.93 -17.74 -0.37
CA GLY A 17 -41.13 -17.00 -1.37
C GLY A 17 -41.74 -15.64 -1.73
N THR A 18 -43.09 -15.51 -1.68
CA THR A 18 -43.78 -14.23 -1.87
C THR A 18 -43.54 -13.31 -0.69
N VAL A 19 -43.57 -13.84 0.55
CA VAL A 19 -43.22 -13.07 1.77
C VAL A 19 -41.80 -12.59 1.73
N ASP A 20 -40.82 -13.46 1.40
CA ASP A 20 -39.40 -13.07 1.30
C ASP A 20 -39.19 -11.96 0.28
N ARG A 21 -39.83 -12.06 -0.89
CA ARG A 21 -39.77 -11.03 -1.93
C ARG A 21 -40.36 -9.71 -1.50
N ALA A 22 -41.52 -9.74 -0.84
CA ALA A 22 -42.22 -8.55 -0.35
C ALA A 22 -41.40 -7.81 0.71
N LEU A 23 -40.87 -8.54 1.69
CA LEU A 23 -40.11 -7.97 2.80
C LEU A 23 -38.71 -7.46 2.38
N ASN A 24 -38.13 -8.02 1.30
CA ASN A 24 -36.83 -7.63 0.79
C ASN A 24 -36.91 -6.75 -0.48
N ASN A 25 -38.08 -6.27 -0.87
CA ASN A 25 -38.32 -5.49 -2.09
C ASN A 25 -37.74 -6.14 -3.35
N ARG A 26 -37.84 -7.47 -3.48
CA ARG A 26 -37.30 -8.26 -4.59
C ARG A 26 -38.39 -8.75 -5.52
N GLY A 27 -38.32 -8.38 -6.78
CA GLY A 27 -39.17 -8.89 -7.85
C GLY A 27 -40.53 -8.21 -7.96
N ARG A 28 -41.32 -8.63 -8.97
CA ARG A 28 -42.63 -8.10 -9.28
C ARG A 28 -43.68 -8.77 -8.36
N ILE A 29 -44.13 -8.06 -7.36
CA ILE A 29 -45.22 -8.45 -6.47
C ILE A 29 -46.30 -7.40 -6.61
N ASN A 30 -47.58 -7.84 -6.58
CA ASN A 30 -48.70 -6.91 -6.51
C ASN A 30 -48.54 -5.97 -5.30
N PRO A 31 -48.59 -4.66 -5.48
CA PRO A 31 -48.40 -3.68 -4.40
C PRO A 31 -49.30 -3.89 -3.19
N GLU A 32 -50.56 -4.24 -3.42
CA GLU A 32 -51.53 -4.49 -2.34
C GLU A 32 -51.15 -5.72 -1.51
N VAL A 33 -50.68 -6.79 -2.16
CA VAL A 33 -50.19 -7.99 -1.47
C VAL A 33 -48.91 -7.69 -0.69
N ALA A 34 -47.99 -6.86 -1.24
CA ALA A 34 -46.76 -6.46 -0.55
C ALA A 34 -47.05 -5.65 0.71
N GLU A 35 -48.01 -4.72 0.66
CA GLU A 35 -48.42 -3.92 1.80
C GLU A 35 -49.13 -4.77 2.89
N LYS A 36 -50.02 -5.69 2.48
CA LYS A 36 -50.62 -6.64 3.40
C LYS A 36 -49.56 -7.47 4.14
N ILE A 37 -48.54 -7.97 3.44
CA ILE A 37 -47.46 -8.75 4.04
C ILE A 37 -46.63 -7.91 5.03
N LYS A 38 -46.34 -6.66 4.70
CA LYS A 38 -45.60 -5.76 5.59
C LYS A 38 -46.36 -5.42 6.85
N THR A 39 -47.66 -5.21 6.74
CA THR A 39 -48.54 -4.95 7.88
C THR A 39 -48.57 -6.16 8.83
N ILE A 40 -48.78 -7.37 8.30
CA ILE A 40 -48.78 -8.62 9.08
C ILE A 40 -47.40 -8.84 9.76
N ALA A 41 -46.31 -8.59 9.03
CA ALA A 41 -44.96 -8.71 9.60
C ALA A 41 -44.74 -7.74 10.76
N LYS A 42 -45.26 -6.51 10.67
CA LYS A 42 -45.17 -5.50 11.74
C LYS A 42 -45.98 -5.91 12.96
N GLU A 43 -47.25 -6.37 12.77
CA GLU A 43 -48.12 -6.86 13.84
C GLU A 43 -47.51 -8.05 14.59
N MET A 44 -46.80 -8.92 13.87
CA MET A 44 -46.12 -10.09 14.43
C MET A 44 -44.72 -9.81 14.99
N ASN A 45 -44.33 -8.55 15.07
CA ASN A 45 -42.99 -8.15 15.48
C ASN A 45 -41.88 -8.95 14.78
N TYR A 46 -42.07 -9.21 13.48
CA TYR A 46 -41.08 -9.94 12.70
C TYR A 46 -39.85 -9.07 12.43
N VAL A 47 -38.70 -9.51 12.90
CA VAL A 47 -37.40 -8.91 12.56
C VAL A 47 -36.75 -9.74 11.45
N PRO A 48 -36.56 -9.19 10.23
CA PRO A 48 -35.89 -9.92 9.18
C PRO A 48 -34.48 -10.34 9.67
N LYS A 49 -34.20 -11.63 9.66
CA LYS A 49 -32.83 -12.09 9.82
C LYS A 49 -32.03 -11.45 8.68
N LYS A 50 -31.18 -10.47 8.98
CA LYS A 50 -30.21 -9.98 7.99
C LYS A 50 -29.54 -11.21 7.42
N LYS A 51 -29.75 -11.52 6.13
CA LYS A 51 -28.92 -12.53 5.44
C LYS A 51 -27.49 -12.13 5.76
N LYS A 52 -26.73 -13.02 6.40
CA LYS A 52 -25.28 -12.87 6.44
C LYS A 52 -24.90 -12.75 4.96
N MET A 53 -24.57 -11.54 4.48
CA MET A 53 -23.89 -11.39 3.20
C MET A 53 -22.72 -12.36 3.27
N ALA A 54 -22.57 -13.20 2.25
CA ALA A 54 -21.37 -14.01 2.14
C ALA A 54 -20.22 -13.03 2.43
N LYS A 55 -19.39 -13.33 3.44
CA LYS A 55 -18.23 -12.48 3.74
C LYS A 55 -17.44 -12.46 2.44
N GLU A 56 -17.38 -11.30 1.80
CA GLU A 56 -16.49 -11.12 0.66
C GLU A 56 -15.09 -11.51 1.14
N GLU A 57 -14.39 -12.29 0.33
CA GLU A 57 -13.00 -12.63 0.66
C GLU A 57 -12.20 -11.34 0.84
N PRO A 58 -11.32 -11.26 1.84
CA PRO A 58 -10.56 -10.06 2.09
C PRO A 58 -9.65 -9.74 0.89
N ILE A 59 -9.56 -8.47 0.55
CA ILE A 59 -8.56 -8.00 -0.40
C ILE A 59 -7.19 -8.19 0.25
N LYS A 60 -6.28 -8.85 -0.45
CA LYS A 60 -4.93 -9.11 0.05
C LYS A 60 -3.95 -8.11 -0.56
N LEU A 61 -3.16 -7.47 0.30
CA LEU A 61 -2.09 -6.55 -0.08
C LEU A 61 -0.76 -7.05 0.48
N GLY A 62 0.32 -6.79 -0.24
CA GLY A 62 1.68 -7.08 0.18
C GLY A 62 2.48 -5.80 0.44
N VAL A 63 3.37 -5.83 1.42
CA VAL A 63 4.37 -4.78 1.64
C VAL A 63 5.73 -5.43 1.73
N VAL A 64 6.70 -4.95 0.94
CA VAL A 64 8.08 -5.41 0.96
C VAL A 64 8.98 -4.27 1.38
N THR A 65 9.71 -4.45 2.47
CA THR A 65 10.67 -3.47 2.98
C THR A 65 12.09 -4.02 2.90
N GLN A 66 13.07 -3.13 2.98
CA GLN A 66 14.50 -3.46 3.11
C GLN A 66 15.09 -2.77 4.33
N LEU A 67 16.32 -3.12 4.70
CA LEU A 67 17.02 -2.55 5.86
C LEU A 67 16.25 -2.71 7.18
N ALA A 68 15.56 -3.84 7.37
CA ALA A 68 14.62 -4.07 8.46
C ALA A 68 15.21 -3.83 9.85
N LYS A 69 16.52 -4.08 10.06
CA LYS A 69 17.21 -3.86 11.33
C LYS A 69 17.73 -2.44 11.52
N SER A 70 17.59 -1.56 10.53
CA SER A 70 18.08 -0.19 10.66
C SER A 70 17.15 0.66 11.53
N SER A 71 17.72 1.60 12.29
CA SER A 71 16.95 2.56 13.08
C SER A 71 16.01 3.43 12.22
N PHE A 72 16.35 3.64 10.96
CA PHE A 72 15.51 4.33 9.97
C PHE A 72 14.16 3.63 9.78
N MET A 73 14.11 2.29 9.89
CA MET A 73 12.87 1.52 9.69
C MET A 73 11.92 1.55 10.91
N ILE A 74 12.39 1.98 12.08
CA ILE A 74 11.55 2.00 13.29
C ILE A 74 10.25 2.80 13.10
N PRO A 75 10.29 4.09 12.69
CA PRO A 75 9.06 4.86 12.48
C PRO A 75 8.23 4.33 11.30
N ILE A 76 8.86 3.82 10.25
CA ILE A 76 8.16 3.24 9.10
C ILE A 76 7.38 1.99 9.54
N ARG A 77 8.01 1.09 10.28
CA ARG A 77 7.36 -0.13 10.82
C ARG A 77 6.19 0.23 11.74
N SER A 78 6.37 1.20 12.63
CA SER A 78 5.30 1.67 13.51
C SER A 78 4.10 2.20 12.71
N GLY A 79 4.35 2.99 11.67
CA GLY A 79 3.31 3.48 10.77
C GLY A 79 2.60 2.36 10.01
N LEU A 80 3.34 1.39 9.48
CA LEU A 80 2.79 0.22 8.79
C LEU A 80 1.89 -0.60 9.72
N GLN A 81 2.32 -0.88 10.96
CA GLN A 81 1.54 -1.63 11.94
C GLN A 81 0.21 -0.92 12.26
N ALA A 82 0.23 0.39 12.43
CA ALA A 82 -0.98 1.18 12.67
C ALA A 82 -1.97 1.06 11.49
N VAL A 83 -1.48 1.20 10.26
CA VAL A 83 -2.30 1.11 9.04
C VAL A 83 -2.84 -0.32 8.84
N ILE A 84 -2.05 -1.36 9.08
CA ILE A 84 -2.47 -2.76 8.94
C ILE A 84 -3.68 -3.05 9.84
N GLY A 85 -3.68 -2.55 11.08
CA GLY A 85 -4.81 -2.67 12.00
C GLY A 85 -6.11 -2.05 11.46
N ASP A 86 -6.01 -0.90 10.80
CA ASP A 86 -7.17 -0.22 10.19
C ASP A 86 -7.63 -0.89 8.89
N LEU A 87 -6.71 -1.39 8.07
CA LEU A 87 -7.03 -2.14 6.86
C LEU A 87 -7.84 -3.40 7.17
N LYS A 88 -7.50 -4.11 8.24
CA LYS A 88 -8.23 -5.31 8.68
C LYS A 88 -9.70 -5.01 9.01
N LYS A 89 -10.00 -3.85 9.59
CA LYS A 89 -11.38 -3.40 9.84
C LYS A 89 -12.17 -3.18 8.54
N ARG A 90 -11.47 -2.92 7.43
CA ARG A 90 -12.04 -2.71 6.09
C ARG A 90 -12.10 -3.98 5.23
N ASN A 91 -11.90 -5.15 5.82
CA ASN A 91 -11.80 -6.44 5.13
C ASN A 91 -10.61 -6.50 4.14
N ILE A 92 -9.47 -5.94 4.54
CA ILE A 92 -8.22 -5.98 3.78
C ILE A 92 -7.16 -6.65 4.66
N ASP A 93 -6.57 -7.74 4.17
CA ASP A 93 -5.43 -8.41 4.79
C ASP A 93 -4.12 -7.88 4.19
N CYS A 94 -3.19 -7.48 5.04
CA CYS A 94 -1.90 -6.95 4.62
C CYS A 94 -0.76 -7.86 5.13
N PHE A 95 0.09 -8.30 4.21
CA PHE A 95 1.24 -9.18 4.46
C PHE A 95 2.53 -8.38 4.35
N LEU A 96 3.34 -8.43 5.40
CA LEU A 96 4.59 -7.67 5.49
C LEU A 96 5.78 -8.63 5.34
N GLU A 97 6.62 -8.36 4.33
CA GLU A 97 7.90 -9.02 4.07
C GLU A 97 9.02 -8.03 4.42
N GLU A 98 9.80 -8.36 5.45
CA GLU A 98 10.87 -7.51 5.96
C GLU A 98 12.24 -8.14 5.64
N ILE A 99 13.08 -7.42 4.89
CA ILE A 99 14.40 -7.88 4.45
C ILE A 99 15.48 -7.12 5.22
N ASP A 100 16.42 -7.84 5.79
CA ASP A 100 17.43 -7.26 6.70
C ASP A 100 18.46 -6.35 6.01
N GLY A 101 18.71 -6.54 4.76
CA GLY A 101 19.69 -5.78 3.99
C GLY A 101 19.11 -5.12 2.76
N VAL A 102 19.98 -4.85 1.80
CA VAL A 102 19.66 -4.53 0.42
C VAL A 102 19.98 -5.78 -0.39
N ASP A 103 19.01 -6.67 -0.53
CA ASP A 103 19.18 -8.01 -1.11
C ASP A 103 18.14 -8.25 -2.21
N GLU A 104 18.60 -8.28 -3.46
CA GLU A 104 17.79 -8.52 -4.63
C GLU A 104 17.12 -9.90 -4.60
N ALA A 105 17.87 -10.93 -4.27
CA ALA A 105 17.36 -12.30 -4.29
C ALA A 105 16.28 -12.49 -3.22
N ALA A 106 16.49 -11.96 -2.02
CA ALA A 106 15.50 -11.97 -0.95
C ALA A 106 14.23 -11.19 -1.34
N GLN A 107 14.37 -10.05 -2.05
CA GLN A 107 13.21 -9.31 -2.56
C GLN A 107 12.41 -10.09 -3.59
N LEU A 108 13.08 -10.73 -4.55
CA LEU A 108 12.42 -11.59 -5.54
C LEU A 108 11.65 -12.72 -4.87
N GLN A 109 12.24 -13.40 -3.89
CA GLN A 109 11.57 -14.46 -3.13
C GLN A 109 10.38 -13.94 -2.34
N ALA A 110 10.47 -12.75 -1.72
CA ALA A 110 9.37 -12.12 -1.02
C ALA A 110 8.20 -11.80 -1.96
N LEU A 111 8.50 -11.33 -3.17
CA LEU A 111 7.48 -11.07 -4.18
C LEU A 111 6.79 -12.36 -4.63
N GLU A 112 7.52 -13.48 -4.79
CA GLU A 112 6.91 -14.78 -5.12
C GLU A 112 5.98 -15.27 -4.00
N ARG A 113 6.39 -15.20 -2.72
CA ARG A 113 5.53 -15.57 -1.61
C ARG A 113 4.23 -14.75 -1.56
N LEU A 114 4.31 -13.45 -1.85
CA LEU A 114 3.13 -12.59 -1.92
C LEU A 114 2.20 -12.97 -3.08
N LEU A 115 2.77 -13.37 -4.23
CA LEU A 115 2.00 -13.89 -5.36
C LEU A 115 1.23 -15.16 -4.99
N GLU A 116 1.88 -16.12 -4.33
CA GLU A 116 1.26 -17.36 -3.85
C GLU A 116 0.10 -17.09 -2.88
N LEU A 117 0.21 -16.04 -2.06
CA LEU A 117 -0.88 -15.58 -1.21
C LEU A 117 -2.04 -14.93 -1.97
N GLY A 118 -1.87 -14.62 -3.25
CA GLY A 118 -2.89 -14.03 -4.11
C GLY A 118 -3.15 -12.56 -3.85
N VAL A 119 -2.12 -11.78 -3.53
CA VAL A 119 -2.23 -10.32 -3.33
C VAL A 119 -2.70 -9.61 -4.60
N LYS A 120 -3.46 -8.53 -4.43
CA LYS A 120 -3.97 -7.68 -5.52
C LYS A 120 -3.18 -6.37 -5.68
N GLY A 121 -2.37 -6.04 -4.69
CA GLY A 121 -1.52 -4.87 -4.73
C GLY A 121 -0.30 -5.06 -3.85
N ILE A 122 0.80 -4.43 -4.23
CA ILE A 122 2.09 -4.50 -3.53
C ILE A 122 2.65 -3.08 -3.37
N ALA A 123 3.05 -2.75 -2.15
CA ALA A 123 3.91 -1.61 -1.85
C ALA A 123 5.33 -2.13 -1.60
N ILE A 124 6.32 -1.61 -2.31
CA ILE A 124 7.70 -2.10 -2.19
C ILE A 124 8.70 -0.94 -2.05
N MET A 125 9.69 -1.13 -1.17
CA MET A 125 10.95 -0.38 -1.18
C MET A 125 11.94 -1.14 -2.08
N PRO A 126 12.04 -0.83 -3.38
CA PRO A 126 12.79 -1.68 -4.30
C PRO A 126 14.30 -1.53 -4.12
N VAL A 127 15.02 -2.63 -4.32
CA VAL A 127 16.43 -2.58 -4.73
C VAL A 127 16.47 -2.09 -6.18
N ASP A 128 17.35 -1.14 -6.48
CA ASP A 128 17.49 -0.61 -7.84
C ASP A 128 18.31 -1.57 -8.70
N SER A 129 17.61 -2.52 -9.32
CA SER A 129 18.20 -3.53 -10.19
C SER A 129 17.30 -3.84 -11.39
N VAL A 130 17.92 -4.40 -12.43
CA VAL A 130 17.17 -4.82 -13.64
C VAL A 130 16.15 -5.91 -13.29
N ALA A 131 16.53 -6.90 -12.48
CA ALA A 131 15.66 -8.02 -12.14
C ALA A 131 14.42 -7.56 -11.35
N ILE A 132 14.57 -6.65 -10.37
CA ILE A 132 13.44 -6.10 -9.63
C ILE A 132 12.54 -5.25 -10.54
N ARG A 133 13.12 -4.47 -11.46
CA ARG A 133 12.35 -3.70 -12.44
C ARG A 133 11.50 -4.59 -13.33
N GLU A 134 12.10 -5.63 -13.88
CA GLU A 134 11.40 -6.61 -14.72
C GLU A 134 10.31 -7.34 -13.94
N LYS A 135 10.59 -7.72 -12.70
CA LYS A 135 9.59 -8.35 -11.83
C LYS A 135 8.40 -7.43 -11.55
N ILE A 136 8.62 -6.16 -11.25
CA ILE A 136 7.55 -5.16 -11.10
C ILE A 136 6.73 -5.05 -12.39
N ASN A 137 7.38 -5.03 -13.55
CA ASN A 137 6.70 -4.96 -14.84
C ASN A 137 5.81 -6.19 -15.07
N GLN A 138 6.31 -7.39 -14.82
CA GLN A 138 5.55 -8.65 -14.91
C GLN A 138 4.33 -8.65 -13.98
N LEU A 139 4.50 -8.24 -12.72
CA LEU A 139 3.42 -8.14 -11.74
C LEU A 139 2.31 -7.19 -12.23
N THR A 140 2.71 -6.05 -12.78
CA THR A 140 1.76 -5.06 -13.31
C THR A 140 1.00 -5.60 -14.52
N GLU A 141 1.67 -6.33 -15.41
CA GLU A 141 1.05 -7.01 -16.56
C GLU A 141 0.07 -8.11 -16.14
N GLN A 142 0.31 -8.77 -15.02
CA GLN A 142 -0.61 -9.72 -14.40
C GLN A 142 -1.80 -9.03 -13.67
N GLY A 143 -1.89 -7.70 -13.70
CA GLY A 143 -2.97 -6.93 -13.10
C GLY A 143 -2.76 -6.59 -11.62
N ILE A 144 -1.61 -6.91 -11.02
CA ILE A 144 -1.26 -6.54 -9.66
C ILE A 144 -0.85 -5.07 -9.63
N LYS A 145 -1.43 -4.29 -8.72
CA LYS A 145 -1.09 -2.88 -8.57
C LYS A 145 0.17 -2.72 -7.74
N VAL A 146 1.23 -2.18 -8.34
CA VAL A 146 2.51 -1.97 -7.63
C VAL A 146 2.75 -0.49 -7.41
N ILE A 147 3.07 -0.11 -6.18
CA ILE A 147 3.60 1.20 -5.83
C ILE A 147 4.99 1.04 -5.22
N THR A 148 5.86 1.99 -5.48
CA THR A 148 7.16 2.08 -4.80
C THR A 148 7.11 3.15 -3.71
N PHE A 149 7.84 2.96 -2.62
CA PHE A 149 7.94 3.96 -1.56
C PHE A 149 9.34 4.04 -0.98
N ASN A 150 9.72 5.19 -0.45
CA ASN A 150 11.03 5.54 0.06
C ASN A 150 12.16 5.47 -0.98
N SER A 151 12.45 4.32 -1.56
CA SER A 151 13.28 4.13 -2.76
C SER A 151 12.40 3.91 -3.99
N ASP A 152 12.89 4.31 -5.15
CA ASP A 152 12.19 4.19 -6.42
C ASP A 152 13.03 3.41 -7.44
N ILE A 153 12.37 2.91 -8.47
CA ILE A 153 12.98 2.25 -9.61
C ILE A 153 12.43 2.83 -10.90
N VAL A 154 13.18 3.79 -11.43
CA VAL A 154 12.79 4.55 -12.63
C VAL A 154 12.68 3.63 -13.84
N GLY A 155 11.68 3.87 -14.69
CA GLY A 155 11.43 3.06 -15.89
C GLY A 155 10.65 1.76 -15.62
N SER A 156 10.20 1.49 -14.38
CA SER A 156 9.26 0.42 -14.10
C SER A 156 7.81 0.82 -14.39
N LYS A 157 6.93 -0.18 -14.59
CA LYS A 157 5.47 0.00 -14.80
C LYS A 157 4.69 0.18 -13.49
N ARG A 158 5.34 0.62 -12.40
CA ARG A 158 4.66 0.93 -11.15
C ARG A 158 3.59 2.01 -11.33
N GLN A 159 2.57 2.00 -10.49
CA GLN A 159 1.48 2.99 -10.53
C GLN A 159 1.95 4.39 -10.11
N CYS A 160 2.72 4.46 -9.02
CA CYS A 160 3.28 5.70 -8.50
C CYS A 160 4.45 5.41 -7.55
N PHE A 161 5.18 6.46 -7.25
CA PHE A 161 6.19 6.51 -6.20
C PHE A 161 5.70 7.41 -5.04
N VAL A 162 5.88 6.94 -3.82
CA VAL A 162 5.59 7.69 -2.60
C VAL A 162 6.90 7.90 -1.83
N GLY A 163 7.42 9.10 -1.89
CA GLY A 163 8.70 9.40 -1.25
C GLY A 163 9.17 10.82 -1.52
N MET A 164 10.37 11.10 -1.07
CA MET A 164 11.02 12.39 -1.25
C MET A 164 11.75 12.43 -2.60
N ASP A 165 11.78 13.58 -3.24
CA ASP A 165 12.68 13.85 -4.36
C ASP A 165 14.12 13.92 -3.81
N ASN A 166 14.83 12.80 -3.92
CA ASN A 166 16.17 12.67 -3.35
C ASN A 166 17.21 13.57 -4.06
N PHE A 167 17.01 13.84 -5.33
CA PHE A 167 17.88 14.75 -6.07
C PHE A 167 17.72 16.20 -5.56
N LYS A 168 16.49 16.69 -5.44
CA LYS A 168 16.23 18.01 -4.84
C LYS A 168 16.66 18.10 -3.39
N SER A 169 16.55 17.00 -2.62
CA SER A 169 17.04 16.93 -1.26
C SER A 169 18.55 17.18 -1.20
N GLY A 170 19.32 16.59 -2.13
CA GLY A 170 20.75 16.85 -2.29
C GLY A 170 21.05 18.31 -2.61
N LYS A 171 20.32 18.89 -3.57
CA LYS A 171 20.45 20.32 -3.90
C LYS A 171 20.16 21.22 -2.71
N THR A 172 19.14 20.92 -1.95
CA THR A 172 18.81 21.68 -0.73
C THR A 172 19.94 21.63 0.30
N ALA A 173 20.54 20.45 0.51
CA ALA A 173 21.66 20.28 1.41
C ALA A 173 22.88 21.10 0.98
N ALA A 174 23.22 21.10 -0.31
CA ALA A 174 24.29 21.91 -0.87
C ALA A 174 24.03 23.41 -0.72
N GLY A 175 22.80 23.85 -1.00
CA GLY A 175 22.38 25.24 -0.85
C GLY A 175 22.52 25.73 0.60
N LEU A 176 22.07 24.93 1.58
CA LEU A 176 22.22 25.24 2.99
C LEU A 176 23.71 25.30 3.40
N LEU A 177 24.51 24.33 2.95
CA LEU A 177 25.94 24.33 3.23
C LEU A 177 26.62 25.58 2.64
N GLY A 178 26.29 25.92 1.38
CA GLY A 178 26.84 27.11 0.72
C GLY A 178 26.53 28.40 1.47
N MET A 179 25.31 28.55 1.99
CA MET A 179 24.94 29.70 2.84
C MET A 179 25.73 29.73 4.14
N LEU A 180 25.88 28.58 4.81
CA LEU A 180 26.61 28.49 6.10
C LEU A 180 28.10 28.75 5.97
N THR A 181 28.72 28.33 4.87
CA THR A 181 30.16 28.48 4.60
C THR A 181 30.50 29.77 3.82
N LYS A 182 29.49 30.59 3.49
CA LYS A 182 29.60 31.76 2.60
C LYS A 182 30.13 31.39 1.22
N GLY A 183 29.89 30.14 0.78
CA GLY A 183 30.26 29.64 -0.53
C GLY A 183 31.70 29.20 -0.72
N GLU A 184 32.49 29.12 0.34
CA GLU A 184 33.92 28.81 0.27
C GLU A 184 34.29 27.62 1.17
N GLY A 185 35.33 26.86 0.77
CA GLY A 185 35.93 25.79 1.58
C GLY A 185 35.96 24.43 0.90
N ASP A 186 36.42 23.43 1.67
CA ASP A 186 36.49 22.04 1.26
C ASP A 186 35.40 21.22 1.89
N VAL A 187 34.77 20.34 1.11
CA VAL A 187 33.62 19.53 1.50
C VAL A 187 33.90 18.05 1.30
N LEU A 188 33.61 17.24 2.30
CA LEU A 188 33.62 15.79 2.21
C LEU A 188 32.17 15.28 2.31
N ALA A 189 31.70 14.55 1.30
CA ALA A 189 30.38 13.93 1.31
C ALA A 189 30.45 12.52 1.93
N ILE A 190 29.74 12.31 3.04
CA ILE A 190 29.58 10.99 3.66
C ILE A 190 28.17 10.51 3.39
N THR A 191 28.03 9.38 2.74
CA THR A 191 26.74 8.82 2.35
C THR A 191 26.60 7.35 2.75
N GLY A 192 25.41 6.78 2.54
CA GLY A 192 25.19 5.35 2.70
C GLY A 192 25.76 4.55 1.50
N TYR A 193 25.23 3.35 1.30
CA TYR A 193 25.62 2.49 0.19
C TYR A 193 25.31 3.12 -1.17
N PHE A 194 26.31 3.23 -2.05
CA PHE A 194 26.17 3.87 -3.37
C PHE A 194 25.24 3.13 -4.34
N GLY A 195 25.10 1.81 -4.20
CA GLY A 195 24.13 1.02 -4.97
C GLY A 195 22.67 1.27 -4.62
N ASN A 196 22.39 2.14 -3.64
CA ASN A 196 21.04 2.58 -3.33
C ASN A 196 20.74 3.89 -4.07
N SER A 197 19.74 3.87 -4.97
CA SER A 197 19.34 5.03 -5.77
C SER A 197 19.03 6.28 -4.93
N VAL A 198 18.54 6.12 -3.70
CA VAL A 198 18.31 7.23 -2.76
C VAL A 198 19.61 8.00 -2.48
N ASN A 199 20.68 7.27 -2.19
CA ASN A 199 21.97 7.88 -1.85
C ASN A 199 22.64 8.50 -3.07
N SER A 200 22.70 7.79 -4.19
CA SER A 200 23.30 8.29 -5.43
C SER A 200 22.61 9.54 -5.96
N LEU A 201 21.26 9.59 -5.91
CA LEU A 201 20.51 10.78 -6.31
C LEU A 201 20.77 11.99 -5.39
N ARG A 202 20.89 11.77 -4.07
CA ARG A 202 21.23 12.86 -3.14
C ARG A 202 22.62 13.41 -3.42
N VAL A 203 23.60 12.53 -3.61
CA VAL A 203 24.97 12.96 -3.96
C VAL A 203 24.98 13.69 -5.30
N ALA A 204 24.31 13.17 -6.32
CA ALA A 204 24.21 13.82 -7.62
C ALA A 204 23.61 15.24 -7.54
N GLY A 205 22.49 15.39 -6.82
CA GLY A 205 21.87 16.70 -6.62
C GLY A 205 22.74 17.66 -5.82
N PHE A 206 23.43 17.15 -4.81
CA PHE A 206 24.39 17.92 -4.02
C PHE A 206 25.55 18.45 -4.88
N VAL A 207 26.18 17.59 -5.65
CA VAL A 207 27.29 17.93 -6.55
C VAL A 207 26.86 18.93 -7.62
N GLU A 208 25.67 18.74 -8.20
CA GLU A 208 25.14 19.67 -9.22
C GLU A 208 24.97 21.07 -8.64
N GLU A 209 24.36 21.19 -7.45
CA GLU A 209 24.12 22.48 -6.82
C GLU A 209 25.44 23.17 -6.41
N LEU A 210 26.42 22.42 -5.89
CA LEU A 210 27.75 23.00 -5.61
C LEU A 210 28.35 23.60 -6.87
N LYS A 211 28.34 22.87 -7.98
CA LYS A 211 28.90 23.35 -9.25
C LYS A 211 28.18 24.57 -9.82
N GLN A 212 26.86 24.64 -9.68
CA GLN A 212 26.07 25.73 -10.24
C GLN A 212 26.07 26.99 -9.38
N SER A 213 25.94 26.84 -8.08
CA SER A 213 25.64 27.95 -7.17
C SER A 213 26.85 28.31 -6.26
N PHE A 214 27.76 27.37 -6.01
CA PHE A 214 28.88 27.54 -5.07
C PHE A 214 30.18 26.96 -5.61
N PRO A 215 30.70 27.45 -6.74
CA PRO A 215 31.88 26.85 -7.42
C PRO A 215 33.20 26.91 -6.63
N GLN A 216 33.25 27.71 -5.57
CA GLN A 216 34.42 27.78 -4.68
C GLN A 216 34.34 26.80 -3.50
N LEU A 217 33.19 26.13 -3.30
CA LEU A 217 33.07 24.96 -2.44
C LEU A 217 33.57 23.73 -3.19
N LYS A 218 34.70 23.21 -2.78
CA LYS A 218 35.37 22.08 -3.46
C LYS A 218 34.97 20.78 -2.80
N LEU A 219 34.28 19.90 -3.53
CA LEU A 219 34.08 18.52 -3.09
C LEU A 219 35.41 17.77 -3.19
N THR A 220 36.03 17.47 -2.04
CA THR A 220 37.34 16.82 -1.95
C THR A 220 37.26 15.29 -1.94
N GLY A 221 36.07 14.74 -1.67
CA GLY A 221 35.84 13.30 -1.70
C GLY A 221 34.45 12.90 -1.35
N GLU A 222 34.15 11.64 -1.67
CA GLU A 222 32.92 10.98 -1.32
C GLU A 222 33.21 9.66 -0.60
N ILE A 223 32.61 9.46 0.57
CA ILE A 223 32.74 8.22 1.35
C ILE A 223 31.38 7.56 1.42
N GLY A 224 31.26 6.40 0.78
CA GLY A 224 30.10 5.54 0.87
C GLY A 224 30.31 4.38 1.84
N ARG A 225 29.23 3.86 2.44
CA ARG A 225 29.29 2.66 3.24
C ARG A 225 29.55 1.46 2.31
N ALA A 226 30.59 0.68 2.59
CA ALA A 226 30.81 -0.58 1.92
C ALA A 226 29.71 -1.60 2.31
N HIS A 227 29.36 -2.50 1.41
CA HIS A 227 28.63 -3.71 1.77
C HIS A 227 29.55 -4.57 2.66
N VAL A 228 29.13 -4.81 3.87
CA VAL A 228 29.67 -5.86 4.74
C VAL A 228 28.67 -7.00 4.75
#